data_07345b18909b2e034f305af07eefcb03
#
_entry.id   07345b18909b2e034f305af07eefcb03
#
_cell.length_a   1.000
_cell.length_b   1.000
_cell.length_c   1.000
_cell.angle_alpha   90.00
_cell.angle_beta   90.00
_cell.angle_gamma   90.00
#
_symmetry.space_group_name_H-M   'P 1'
#
loop_
_entity.id
_entity.type
_entity.pdbx_description
1 polymer ?
#
loop_
_entity_poly.entity_id
_entity_poly.type
_entity_poly.pdbx_seq_one_letter_code
_entity_poly.pdbx_strand_id
1 'polypeptide(L)'
;MEKTIITISREFGSGGRTIGRMVAEKLGIPFYDKELVDQIALESGFAPKYVEEHGEHSPSGSLFSYAFAPQGIPGVMNGLSTADFLWNIQCNVILQLAEKGPCVIVGRNADYILKDHPEALHVYVFADTPYRAERIVRLYGDSEKTPEQRLAEKDKRRRVNYQHYTGRTWGQAQNYDICLDTGVLGIDQCADIVVSIVENSKK
;
A
#
# COMPACT_ATOMS: atom_id res chain seq x y z
N MET A 1 -12.82 -4.08 -20.87
CA MET A 1 -13.29 -3.28 -19.70
C MET A 1 -12.18 -2.31 -19.37
N GLU A 2 -12.51 -1.05 -19.31
CA GLU A 2 -11.53 0.01 -19.07
C GLU A 2 -10.90 -0.16 -17.68
N LYS A 3 -9.56 0.00 -17.56
CA LYS A 3 -8.84 -0.01 -16.30
C LYS A 3 -8.51 1.42 -15.90
N THR A 4 -9.13 1.90 -14.86
CA THR A 4 -9.03 3.31 -14.42
C THR A 4 -8.46 3.46 -13.02
N ILE A 5 -8.54 2.42 -12.19
CA ILE A 5 -8.05 2.41 -10.82
C ILE A 5 -6.82 1.49 -10.76
N ILE A 6 -5.67 2.02 -10.41
CA ILE A 6 -4.42 1.28 -10.35
C ILE A 6 -4.02 1.11 -8.87
N THR A 7 -3.93 -0.13 -8.40
CA THR A 7 -3.37 -0.42 -7.08
C THR A 7 -1.94 -0.92 -7.22
N ILE A 8 -1.02 -0.42 -6.39
CA ILE A 8 0.39 -0.82 -6.43
C ILE A 8 0.80 -1.40 -5.08
N SER A 9 0.88 -2.73 -5.02
CA SER A 9 1.54 -3.46 -3.95
C SER A 9 3.04 -3.58 -4.26
N ARG A 10 3.92 -3.57 -3.23
CA ARG A 10 5.35 -3.39 -3.51
C ARG A 10 6.24 -3.87 -2.38
N GLU A 11 7.37 -4.46 -2.68
CA GLU A 11 8.47 -4.66 -1.74
C GLU A 11 9.12 -3.33 -1.35
N PHE A 12 9.70 -3.24 -0.15
CA PHE A 12 10.43 -2.04 0.27
C PHE A 12 11.72 -1.90 -0.56
N GLY A 13 11.95 -0.71 -1.08
CA GLY A 13 13.10 -0.45 -1.94
C GLY A 13 12.90 -0.79 -3.43
N SER A 14 11.85 -1.51 -3.83
CA SER A 14 11.62 -1.88 -5.23
C SER A 14 11.22 -0.71 -6.16
N GLY A 15 10.86 0.45 -5.64
CA GLY A 15 10.47 1.59 -6.48
C GLY A 15 8.98 1.73 -6.76
N GLY A 16 8.13 0.84 -6.23
CA GLY A 16 6.69 0.87 -6.52
C GLY A 16 6.00 2.21 -6.24
N ARG A 17 6.43 2.94 -5.17
CA ARG A 17 5.93 4.30 -4.90
C ARG A 17 6.32 5.30 -6.01
N THR A 18 7.54 5.21 -6.51
CA THR A 18 8.03 6.07 -7.61
C THR A 18 7.25 5.77 -8.88
N ILE A 19 7.09 4.48 -9.22
CA ILE A 19 6.28 4.03 -10.36
C ILE A 19 4.85 4.56 -10.25
N GLY A 20 4.21 4.41 -9.09
CA GLY A 20 2.83 4.90 -8.89
C GLY A 20 2.67 6.39 -9.15
N ARG A 21 3.63 7.20 -8.68
CA ARG A 21 3.64 8.64 -8.95
C ARG A 21 3.81 8.93 -10.43
N MET A 22 4.76 8.28 -11.10
CA MET A 22 5.00 8.46 -12.54
C MET A 22 3.80 8.05 -13.39
N VAL A 23 3.13 6.94 -13.03
CA VAL A 23 1.91 6.47 -13.69
C VAL A 23 0.79 7.52 -13.53
N ALA A 24 0.59 8.03 -12.32
CA ALA A 24 -0.42 9.05 -12.05
C ALA A 24 -0.15 10.34 -12.84
N GLU A 25 1.10 10.79 -12.87
CA GLU A 25 1.53 11.98 -13.63
C GLU A 25 1.31 11.79 -15.14
N LYS A 26 1.70 10.62 -15.70
CA LYS A 26 1.54 10.32 -17.14
C LYS A 26 0.08 10.20 -17.56
N LEU A 27 -0.78 9.67 -16.69
CA LEU A 27 -2.22 9.53 -16.96
C LEU A 27 -3.04 10.75 -16.57
N GLY A 28 -2.47 11.74 -15.86
CA GLY A 28 -3.16 12.92 -15.37
C GLY A 28 -4.23 12.61 -14.31
N ILE A 29 -4.01 11.59 -13.46
CA ILE A 29 -4.95 11.12 -12.45
C ILE A 29 -4.38 11.28 -11.02
N PRO A 30 -5.24 11.36 -9.98
CA PRO A 30 -4.81 11.45 -8.59
C PRO A 30 -3.89 10.30 -8.15
N PHE A 31 -2.94 10.64 -7.25
CA PHE A 31 -2.02 9.69 -6.61
C PHE A 31 -2.24 9.69 -5.11
N TYR A 32 -2.54 8.52 -4.53
CA TYR A 32 -2.81 8.34 -3.12
C TYR A 32 -1.76 7.43 -2.45
N ASP A 33 -0.99 7.99 -1.53
CA ASP A 33 0.00 7.30 -0.70
C ASP A 33 0.01 7.93 0.72
N LYS A 34 0.60 9.10 0.92
CA LYS A 34 0.52 9.81 2.20
C LYS A 34 -0.85 10.45 2.43
N GLU A 35 -1.43 11.00 1.39
CA GLU A 35 -2.76 11.60 1.41
C GLU A 35 -3.83 10.58 1.87
N LEU A 36 -3.63 9.30 1.54
CA LEU A 36 -4.47 8.22 2.07
C LEU A 36 -4.33 8.06 3.59
N VAL A 37 -3.10 8.16 4.10
CA VAL A 37 -2.84 8.13 5.56
C VAL A 37 -3.52 9.28 6.26
N ASP A 38 -3.42 10.49 5.71
CA ASP A 38 -4.01 11.70 6.27
C ASP A 38 -5.55 11.61 6.27
N GLN A 39 -6.16 11.06 5.22
CA GLN A 39 -7.61 10.85 5.16
C GLN A 39 -8.09 9.79 6.16
N ILE A 40 -7.38 8.67 6.28
CA ILE A 40 -7.68 7.66 7.31
C ILE A 40 -7.54 8.26 8.72
N ALA A 41 -6.52 9.09 8.94
CA ALA A 41 -6.31 9.78 10.21
C ALA A 41 -7.47 10.73 10.55
N LEU A 42 -7.92 11.51 9.58
CA LEU A 42 -9.06 12.41 9.73
C LEU A 42 -10.35 11.65 10.08
N GLU A 43 -10.65 10.58 9.34
CA GLU A 43 -11.88 9.80 9.54
C GLU A 43 -11.87 8.95 10.81
N SER A 44 -10.69 8.45 11.21
CA SER A 44 -10.54 7.64 12.43
C SER A 44 -10.40 8.46 13.72
N GLY A 45 -10.03 9.73 13.60
CA GLY A 45 -9.66 10.59 14.75
C GLY A 45 -8.29 10.28 15.36
N PHE A 46 -7.48 9.42 14.74
CA PHE A 46 -6.11 9.13 15.17
C PHE A 46 -5.10 10.11 14.55
N ALA A 47 -3.96 10.30 15.21
CA ALA A 47 -2.87 11.09 14.64
C ALA A 47 -2.31 10.39 13.37
N PRO A 48 -1.94 11.14 12.29
CA PRO A 48 -1.39 10.56 11.06
C PRO A 48 -0.20 9.63 11.30
N LYS A 49 0.69 9.99 12.23
CA LYS A 49 1.81 9.15 12.64
C LYS A 49 1.37 7.79 13.20
N TYR A 50 0.30 7.78 13.99
CA TYR A 50 -0.26 6.53 14.51
C TYR A 50 -0.83 5.66 13.39
N VAL A 51 -1.55 6.24 12.44
CA VAL A 51 -2.09 5.53 11.26
C VAL A 51 -0.96 5.01 10.38
N GLU A 52 0.12 5.79 10.18
CA GLU A 52 1.30 5.36 9.41
C GLU A 52 2.00 4.16 10.09
N GLU A 53 2.16 4.22 11.40
CA GLU A 53 2.86 3.17 12.16
C GLU A 53 2.01 1.89 12.31
N HIS A 54 0.70 2.00 12.47
CA HIS A 54 -0.19 0.88 12.81
C HIS A 54 -1.06 0.39 11.64
N GLY A 55 -1.29 1.21 10.63
CA GLY A 55 -2.13 0.85 9.48
C GLY A 55 -1.51 -0.21 8.54
N GLU A 56 -0.21 -0.48 8.64
CA GLU A 56 0.48 -1.61 7.99
C GLU A 56 0.99 -2.64 9.02
N HIS A 57 0.50 -2.59 10.27
CA HIS A 57 0.86 -3.56 11.31
C HIS A 57 -0.34 -4.46 11.62
N SER A 58 -0.08 -5.76 11.74
CA SER A 58 -1.06 -6.66 12.35
C SER A 58 -1.21 -6.38 13.83
N PRO A 59 -2.38 -6.64 14.41
CA PRO A 59 -2.53 -6.65 15.85
C PRO A 59 -1.59 -7.75 16.40
N SER A 60 -0.39 -7.39 16.79
CA SER A 60 0.37 -8.27 17.67
C SER A 60 -0.37 -8.22 19.01
N GLY A 61 -0.72 -9.37 19.58
CA GLY A 61 -1.49 -9.49 20.82
C GLY A 61 -0.79 -8.94 22.06
N SER A 62 -0.25 -7.73 21.97
CA SER A 62 0.31 -6.99 23.07
C SER A 62 -0.82 -6.28 23.82
N LEU A 63 -1.02 -6.67 25.07
CA LEU A 63 -1.85 -5.96 26.06
C LEU A 63 -1.54 -4.46 26.15
N PHE A 64 -0.41 -4.00 25.60
CA PHE A 64 -0.01 -2.58 25.52
C PHE A 64 -0.83 -1.75 24.53
N SER A 65 -1.53 -2.37 23.55
CA SER A 65 -2.37 -1.63 22.60
C SER A 65 -3.55 -0.91 23.28
N TYR A 66 -3.99 -1.40 24.46
CA TYR A 66 -5.04 -0.76 25.25
C TYR A 66 -4.58 0.47 26.03
N ALA A 67 -3.28 0.60 26.32
CA ALA A 67 -2.76 1.68 27.17
C ALA A 67 -2.60 3.02 26.44
N PHE A 68 -2.60 3.02 25.12
CA PHE A 68 -2.43 4.21 24.27
C PHE A 68 -3.65 4.54 23.40
N ALA A 69 -4.79 3.91 23.65
CA ALA A 69 -6.05 4.36 23.05
C ALA A 69 -6.33 5.78 23.55
N PRO A 70 -6.66 6.74 22.67
CA PRO A 70 -7.04 8.07 23.12
C PRO A 70 -8.20 7.95 24.12
N GLN A 71 -7.99 8.40 25.35
CA GLN A 71 -9.06 8.51 26.33
C GLN A 71 -10.02 9.60 25.82
N GLY A 72 -11.07 9.21 25.12
CA GLY A 72 -12.05 10.19 24.67
C GLY A 72 -13.02 9.75 23.57
N ILE A 73 -12.96 8.52 23.07
CA ILE A 73 -13.97 8.02 22.14
C ILE A 73 -14.63 6.73 22.69
N PRO A 74 -15.38 6.80 23.81
CA PRO A 74 -16.22 5.70 24.25
C PRO A 74 -17.39 5.59 23.27
N GLY A 75 -17.56 4.45 22.62
CA GLY A 75 -18.72 4.15 21.80
C GLY A 75 -18.51 4.15 20.28
N VAL A 76 -17.40 4.72 19.76
CA VAL A 76 -17.13 4.73 18.31
C VAL A 76 -16.56 3.39 17.82
N MET A 77 -15.86 2.65 18.66
CA MET A 77 -15.20 1.40 18.27
C MET A 77 -16.12 0.17 18.30
N ASN A 78 -17.35 0.27 18.79
CA ASN A 78 -18.36 -0.82 18.82
C ASN A 78 -17.81 -2.20 19.27
N GLY A 79 -16.87 -2.24 20.20
CA GLY A 79 -16.23 -3.47 20.66
C GLY A 79 -15.10 -4.01 19.75
N LEU A 80 -14.75 -3.31 18.69
CA LEU A 80 -13.62 -3.65 17.82
C LEU A 80 -12.28 -3.32 18.49
N SER A 81 -11.25 -4.07 18.14
CA SER A 81 -9.88 -3.65 18.46
C SER A 81 -9.54 -2.36 17.67
N THR A 82 -8.59 -1.55 18.19
CA THR A 82 -8.12 -0.35 17.48
C THR A 82 -7.63 -0.68 16.07
N ALA A 83 -7.00 -1.83 15.88
CA ALA A 83 -6.50 -2.28 14.58
C ALA A 83 -7.64 -2.63 13.61
N ASP A 84 -8.67 -3.32 14.08
CA ASP A 84 -9.85 -3.66 13.26
C ASP A 84 -10.67 -2.40 12.93
N PHE A 85 -10.77 -1.47 13.87
CA PHE A 85 -11.40 -0.18 13.62
C PHE A 85 -10.66 0.60 12.52
N LEU A 86 -9.33 0.71 12.59
CA LEU A 86 -8.51 1.34 11.54
C LEU A 86 -8.62 0.61 10.20
N TRP A 87 -8.68 -0.72 10.20
CA TRP A 87 -8.90 -1.50 9.00
C TRP A 87 -10.23 -1.16 8.33
N ASN A 88 -11.32 -1.08 9.09
CA ASN A 88 -12.63 -0.74 8.55
C ASN A 88 -12.65 0.68 7.96
N ILE A 89 -12.06 1.66 8.64
CA ILE A 89 -11.91 3.03 8.08
C ILE A 89 -11.07 3.01 6.81
N GLN A 90 -9.95 2.29 6.80
CA GLN A 90 -9.10 2.15 5.60
C GLN A 90 -9.87 1.55 4.41
N CYS A 91 -10.66 0.51 4.64
CA CYS A 91 -11.51 -0.07 3.59
C CYS A 91 -12.49 0.97 3.02
N ASN A 92 -13.20 1.67 3.90
CA ASN A 92 -14.17 2.69 3.48
C ASN A 92 -13.51 3.82 2.68
N VAL A 93 -12.39 4.35 3.15
CA VAL A 93 -11.64 5.41 2.45
C VAL A 93 -11.20 4.94 1.06
N ILE A 94 -10.63 3.73 0.95
CA ILE A 94 -10.17 3.21 -0.34
C ILE A 94 -11.33 3.00 -1.32
N LEU A 95 -12.46 2.46 -0.86
CA LEU A 95 -13.67 2.32 -1.68
C LEU A 95 -14.20 3.68 -2.16
N GLN A 96 -14.31 4.66 -1.27
CA GLN A 96 -14.73 6.01 -1.62
C GLN A 96 -13.80 6.69 -2.61
N LEU A 97 -12.48 6.47 -2.51
CA LEU A 97 -11.52 7.01 -3.47
C LEU A 97 -11.70 6.38 -4.87
N ALA A 98 -11.96 5.07 -4.92
CA ALA A 98 -12.24 4.38 -6.16
C ALA A 98 -13.55 4.85 -6.82
N GLU A 99 -14.58 5.15 -6.03
CA GLU A 99 -15.84 5.69 -6.51
C GLU A 99 -15.74 7.13 -7.04
N LYS A 100 -14.76 7.92 -6.59
CA LYS A 100 -14.52 9.29 -7.08
C LYS A 100 -13.99 9.33 -8.51
N GLY A 101 -13.44 8.23 -9.02
CA GLY A 101 -12.95 8.10 -10.39
C GLY A 101 -11.51 7.58 -10.49
N PRO A 102 -10.89 7.74 -11.67
CA PRO A 102 -9.55 7.23 -11.94
C PRO A 102 -8.52 7.67 -10.92
N CYS A 103 -7.71 6.73 -10.43
CA CYS A 103 -6.66 7.05 -9.44
C CYS A 103 -5.59 5.96 -9.36
N VAL A 104 -4.44 6.31 -8.74
CA VAL A 104 -3.40 5.38 -8.33
C VAL A 104 -3.33 5.32 -6.81
N ILE A 105 -3.45 4.12 -6.24
CA ILE A 105 -3.40 3.87 -4.79
C ILE A 105 -2.21 2.97 -4.47
N VAL A 106 -1.34 3.37 -3.53
CA VAL A 106 -0.13 2.62 -3.19
C VAL A 106 -0.22 1.96 -1.81
N GLY A 107 -0.19 0.63 -1.80
CA GLY A 107 -0.20 -0.17 -0.57
C GLY A 107 -1.55 -0.26 0.11
N ARG A 108 -1.53 -0.41 1.46
CA ARG A 108 -2.73 -0.46 2.30
C ARG A 108 -3.73 -1.57 1.92
N ASN A 109 -3.21 -2.66 1.36
CA ASN A 109 -4.02 -3.79 0.88
C ASN A 109 -5.11 -3.38 -0.13
N ALA A 110 -4.89 -2.27 -0.85
CA ALA A 110 -5.86 -1.75 -1.82
C ALA A 110 -6.16 -2.78 -2.93
N ASP A 111 -5.17 -3.60 -3.31
CA ASP A 111 -5.35 -4.72 -4.23
C ASP A 111 -6.40 -5.72 -3.76
N TYR A 112 -6.44 -6.01 -2.45
CA TYR A 112 -7.45 -6.90 -1.88
C TYR A 112 -8.81 -6.21 -1.68
N ILE A 113 -8.79 -4.97 -1.18
CA ILE A 113 -10.03 -4.20 -0.94
C ILE A 113 -10.80 -4.00 -2.24
N LEU A 114 -10.09 -3.78 -3.35
CA LEU A 114 -10.67 -3.54 -4.68
C LEU A 114 -10.63 -4.78 -5.59
N LYS A 115 -10.40 -5.99 -5.04
CA LYS A 115 -10.23 -7.23 -5.82
C LYS A 115 -11.39 -7.57 -6.76
N ASP A 116 -12.59 -7.15 -6.39
CA ASP A 116 -13.81 -7.39 -7.17
C ASP A 116 -14.24 -6.13 -7.98
N HIS A 117 -13.45 -5.05 -7.94
CA HIS A 117 -13.75 -3.84 -8.68
C HIS A 117 -13.36 -4.02 -10.15
N PRO A 118 -14.33 -3.93 -11.11
CA PRO A 118 -14.09 -4.31 -12.51
C PRO A 118 -13.06 -3.44 -13.22
N GLU A 119 -12.90 -2.19 -12.80
CA GLU A 119 -11.97 -1.23 -13.39
C GLU A 119 -10.61 -1.18 -12.68
N ALA A 120 -10.37 -2.01 -11.68
CA ALA A 120 -9.09 -2.06 -11.00
C ALA A 120 -8.05 -2.85 -11.80
N LEU A 121 -6.81 -2.33 -11.79
CA LEU A 121 -5.59 -3.01 -12.22
C LEU A 121 -4.69 -3.18 -11.00
N HIS A 122 -4.40 -4.42 -10.65
CA HIS A 122 -3.58 -4.76 -9.50
C HIS A 122 -2.14 -5.05 -9.92
N VAL A 123 -1.22 -4.19 -9.50
CA VAL A 123 0.21 -4.27 -9.84
C VAL A 123 1.02 -4.66 -8.60
N TYR A 124 1.93 -5.62 -8.74
CA TYR A 124 2.94 -5.92 -7.74
C TYR A 124 4.34 -5.56 -8.25
N VAL A 125 5.11 -4.83 -7.46
CA VAL A 125 6.45 -4.36 -7.82
C VAL A 125 7.49 -4.95 -6.88
N PHE A 126 8.47 -5.63 -7.42
CA PHE A 126 9.54 -6.29 -6.68
C PHE A 126 10.91 -6.06 -7.33
N ALA A 127 11.97 -6.44 -6.65
CA ALA A 127 13.31 -6.54 -7.18
C ALA A 127 14.18 -7.43 -6.27
N ASP A 128 15.35 -7.79 -6.73
CA ASP A 128 16.32 -8.52 -5.90
C ASP A 128 16.78 -7.72 -4.69
N THR A 129 17.31 -8.40 -3.68
CA THR A 129 17.75 -7.78 -2.44
C THR A 129 18.91 -6.79 -2.64
N PRO A 130 19.95 -7.08 -3.43
CA PRO A 130 21.05 -6.14 -3.69
C PRO A 130 20.57 -4.81 -4.31
N TYR A 131 19.74 -4.87 -5.34
CA TYR A 131 19.19 -3.68 -5.99
C TYR A 131 18.39 -2.82 -5.01
N ARG A 132 17.52 -3.46 -4.22
CA ARG A 132 16.70 -2.77 -3.21
C ARG A 132 17.52 -2.17 -2.09
N ALA A 133 18.56 -2.89 -1.62
CA ALA A 133 19.48 -2.45 -0.58
C ALA A 133 20.24 -1.18 -1.00
N GLU A 134 20.84 -1.18 -2.19
CA GLU A 134 21.50 0.00 -2.75
C GLU A 134 20.54 1.18 -2.88
N ARG A 135 19.33 0.92 -3.38
CA ARG A 135 18.34 1.96 -3.59
C ARG A 135 17.88 2.62 -2.28
N ILE A 136 17.68 1.86 -1.20
CA ILE A 136 17.26 2.46 0.08
C ILE A 136 18.36 3.26 0.74
N VAL A 137 19.64 2.88 0.58
CA VAL A 137 20.78 3.68 1.06
C VAL A 137 20.84 5.00 0.30
N ARG A 138 20.76 4.96 -1.02
CA ARG A 138 20.77 6.18 -1.86
C ARG A 138 19.62 7.15 -1.53
N LEU A 139 18.43 6.65 -1.20
CA LEU A 139 17.26 7.51 -0.96
C LEU A 139 17.08 7.96 0.49
N TYR A 140 17.48 7.13 1.45
CA TYR A 140 17.19 7.34 2.87
C TYR A 140 18.44 7.39 3.75
N GLY A 141 19.64 7.24 3.14
CA GLY A 141 20.90 7.21 3.86
C GLY A 141 21.13 5.94 4.70
N ASP A 142 22.25 5.98 5.42
CA ASP A 142 22.63 4.93 6.35
C ASP A 142 21.82 4.98 7.64
N SER A 143 21.78 3.88 8.38
CA SER A 143 21.14 3.76 9.68
C SER A 143 21.91 2.72 10.53
N GLU A 144 21.54 2.59 11.81
CA GLU A 144 22.10 1.57 12.70
C GLU A 144 21.86 0.13 12.20
N LYS A 145 20.79 -0.09 11.41
CA LYS A 145 20.46 -1.38 10.80
C LYS A 145 21.05 -1.47 9.41
N THR A 146 21.52 -2.67 9.03
CA THR A 146 21.96 -2.90 7.65
C THR A 146 20.80 -2.72 6.67
N PRO A 147 21.07 -2.41 5.40
CA PRO A 147 20.03 -2.28 4.38
C PRO A 147 19.13 -3.52 4.31
N GLU A 148 19.71 -4.73 4.36
CA GLU A 148 18.98 -6.00 4.30
C GLU A 148 18.06 -6.19 5.51
N GLN A 149 18.51 -5.81 6.70
CA GLN A 149 17.68 -5.84 7.91
C GLN A 149 16.48 -4.88 7.78
N ARG A 150 16.71 -3.68 7.23
CA ARG A 150 15.64 -2.70 6.96
C ARG A 150 14.61 -3.24 5.96
N LEU A 151 15.08 -3.88 4.87
CA LEU A 151 14.23 -4.53 3.87
C LEU A 151 13.39 -5.63 4.51
N ALA A 152 14.04 -6.58 5.19
CA ALA A 152 13.38 -7.73 5.81
C ALA A 152 12.31 -7.30 6.83
N GLU A 153 12.58 -6.28 7.65
CA GLU A 153 11.67 -5.77 8.66
C GLU A 153 10.41 -5.14 8.05
N LYS A 154 10.60 -4.27 7.04
CA LYS A 154 9.49 -3.60 6.36
C LYS A 154 8.61 -4.59 5.60
N ASP A 155 9.21 -5.52 4.86
CA ASP A 155 8.48 -6.50 4.08
C ASP A 155 7.81 -7.56 4.99
N LYS A 156 8.43 -7.93 6.13
CA LYS A 156 7.80 -8.78 7.13
C LYS A 156 6.51 -8.15 7.67
N ARG A 157 6.54 -6.85 8.00
CA ARG A 157 5.36 -6.13 8.49
C ARG A 157 4.22 -6.18 7.48
N ARG A 158 4.50 -5.87 6.21
CA ARG A 158 3.51 -5.93 5.11
C ARG A 158 2.93 -7.32 4.93
N ARG A 159 3.81 -8.34 4.91
CA ARG A 159 3.40 -9.74 4.76
C ARG A 159 2.46 -10.18 5.87
N VAL A 160 2.80 -9.88 7.12
CA VAL A 160 2.00 -10.26 8.30
C VAL A 160 0.65 -9.52 8.29
N ASN A 161 0.65 -8.21 7.99
CA ASN A 161 -0.58 -7.43 7.88
C ASN A 161 -1.48 -7.96 6.75
N TYR A 162 -0.92 -8.19 5.56
CA TYR A 162 -1.66 -8.69 4.42
C TYR A 162 -2.29 -10.06 4.71
N GLN A 163 -1.49 -11.00 5.24
CA GLN A 163 -1.99 -12.32 5.63
C GLN A 163 -3.11 -12.24 6.67
N HIS A 164 -2.97 -11.36 7.66
CA HIS A 164 -3.96 -11.22 8.75
C HIS A 164 -5.33 -10.77 8.22
N TYR A 165 -5.37 -9.72 7.40
CA TYR A 165 -6.63 -9.13 6.95
C TYR A 165 -7.20 -9.78 5.69
N THR A 166 -6.37 -10.45 4.88
CA THR A 166 -6.82 -10.98 3.59
C THR A 166 -6.86 -12.50 3.54
N GLY A 167 -6.16 -13.19 4.43
CA GLY A 167 -5.94 -14.64 4.37
C GLY A 167 -5.03 -15.07 3.23
N ARG A 168 -4.51 -14.14 2.41
CA ARG A 168 -3.71 -14.41 1.20
C ARG A 168 -2.22 -14.26 1.48
N THR A 169 -1.40 -14.90 0.65
CA THR A 169 0.05 -14.72 0.67
C THR A 169 0.45 -13.45 -0.09
N TRP A 170 1.07 -12.48 0.60
CA TRP A 170 1.56 -11.27 -0.02
C TRP A 170 2.68 -11.54 -1.04
N GLY A 171 2.62 -10.89 -2.20
CA GLY A 171 3.57 -11.08 -3.29
C GLY A 171 3.36 -12.35 -4.12
N GLN A 172 2.32 -13.13 -3.84
CA GLN A 172 1.94 -14.26 -4.68
C GLN A 172 1.33 -13.74 -5.98
N ALA A 173 1.94 -14.09 -7.12
CA ALA A 173 1.60 -13.56 -8.44
C ALA A 173 0.10 -13.66 -8.79
N GLN A 174 -0.57 -14.71 -8.32
CA GLN A 174 -2.01 -14.94 -8.57
C GLN A 174 -2.94 -13.92 -7.91
N ASN A 175 -2.41 -13.09 -7.00
CA ASN A 175 -3.19 -12.02 -6.37
C ASN A 175 -3.18 -10.71 -7.18
N TYR A 176 -2.40 -10.64 -8.26
CA TYR A 176 -2.17 -9.43 -9.05
C TYR A 176 -2.38 -9.69 -10.53
N ASP A 177 -2.75 -8.65 -11.28
CA ASP A 177 -2.89 -8.72 -12.73
C ASP A 177 -1.53 -8.68 -13.43
N ILE A 178 -0.54 -8.00 -12.81
CA ILE A 178 0.83 -7.90 -13.31
C ILE A 178 1.85 -7.81 -12.17
N CYS A 179 2.98 -8.47 -12.33
CA CYS A 179 4.14 -8.40 -11.44
C CYS A 179 5.36 -7.89 -12.21
N LEU A 180 6.02 -6.84 -11.70
CA LEU A 180 7.12 -6.15 -12.40
C LEU A 180 8.40 -6.19 -11.56
N ASP A 181 9.48 -6.70 -12.17
CA ASP A 181 10.83 -6.68 -11.59
C ASP A 181 11.55 -5.40 -12.03
N THR A 182 11.72 -4.48 -11.10
CA THR A 182 12.40 -3.21 -11.37
C THR A 182 13.92 -3.33 -11.42
N GLY A 183 14.48 -4.40 -10.89
CA GLY A 183 15.91 -4.68 -11.00
C GLY A 183 16.30 -5.06 -12.45
N VAL A 184 15.36 -5.69 -13.17
CA VAL A 184 15.55 -6.11 -14.56
C VAL A 184 15.08 -5.03 -15.55
N LEU A 185 13.87 -4.50 -15.34
CA LEU A 185 13.23 -3.59 -16.29
C LEU A 185 13.61 -2.11 -16.07
N GLY A 186 13.97 -1.74 -14.85
CA GLY A 186 14.08 -0.33 -14.46
C GLY A 186 12.73 0.32 -14.15
N ILE A 187 12.78 1.42 -13.44
CA ILE A 187 11.57 2.11 -12.93
C ILE A 187 10.75 2.74 -14.06
N ASP A 188 11.43 3.41 -14.99
CA ASP A 188 10.78 4.13 -16.11
C ASP A 188 9.99 3.17 -16.99
N GLN A 189 10.62 2.06 -17.41
CA GLN A 189 9.97 1.05 -18.24
C GLN A 189 8.81 0.36 -17.51
N CYS A 190 8.93 0.09 -16.21
CA CYS A 190 7.81 -0.42 -15.42
C CYS A 190 6.62 0.53 -15.42
N ALA A 191 6.86 1.84 -15.26
CA ALA A 191 5.80 2.85 -15.34
C ALA A 191 5.14 2.87 -16.72
N ASP A 192 5.94 2.83 -17.81
CA ASP A 192 5.43 2.81 -19.18
C ASP A 192 4.59 1.58 -19.49
N ILE A 193 4.97 0.41 -18.98
CA ILE A 193 4.18 -0.82 -19.11
C ILE A 193 2.79 -0.64 -18.46
N VAL A 194 2.73 -0.12 -17.24
CA VAL A 194 1.45 0.11 -16.53
C VAL A 194 0.58 1.11 -17.31
N VAL A 195 1.15 2.23 -17.75
CA VAL A 195 0.43 3.24 -18.56
C VAL A 195 -0.11 2.60 -19.86
N SER A 196 0.71 1.84 -20.57
CA SER A 196 0.31 1.17 -21.82
C SER A 196 -0.86 0.20 -21.60
N ILE A 197 -0.88 -0.56 -20.50
CA ILE A 197 -1.99 -1.46 -20.17
C ILE A 197 -3.27 -0.66 -19.95
N VAL A 198 -3.22 0.43 -19.19
CA VAL A 198 -4.38 1.29 -18.91
C VAL A 198 -4.92 1.91 -20.20
N GLU A 199 -4.05 2.50 -21.03
CA GLU A 199 -4.45 3.12 -22.29
C GLU A 199 -5.05 2.13 -23.29
N ASN A 200 -4.48 0.92 -23.37
CA ASN A 200 -5.01 -0.12 -24.26
C ASN A 200 -6.29 -0.76 -23.74
N SER A 201 -6.61 -0.65 -22.46
CA SER A 201 -7.88 -1.13 -21.88
C SER A 201 -9.07 -0.25 -22.24
N LYS A 202 -8.83 0.98 -22.71
CA LYS A 202 -9.85 1.95 -23.14
C LYS A 202 -10.43 1.65 -24.56
N LYS A 203 -9.80 0.72 -25.27
CA LYS A 203 -10.25 0.26 -26.59
C LYS A 203 -11.22 -0.90 -26.44
#